data_73f1d09b1f4a59b5d4fd2ddc8635221e
#
_entry.id   73f1d09b1f4a59b5d4fd2ddc8635221e
#
_cell.length_a   1.000
_cell.length_b   1.000
_cell.length_c   1.000
_cell.angle_alpha   90.00
_cell.angle_beta   90.00
_cell.angle_gamma   90.00
#
_symmetry.space_group_name_H-M   'P 1'
#
loop_
_entity.id
_entity.type
_entity.pdbx_description
1 polymer ?
#
loop_
_entity_poly.entity_id
_entity_poly.type
_entity_poly.pdbx_seq_one_letter_code
_entity_poly.pdbx_strand_id
1 'polypeptide(L)'
;MISVRSLLLGLSLGLVTLPALAGETGEDTPSRLGVGVHLGFNIGGALPPTVPQPVKKVTAFKPGGTPNVGLDFSYRLTPTSPFSLLMGVEYDIRSFSSTVLAENMPIRYQSEDHKEQHFSGYQRVEMDTRYLVLPVGVSYTLPHSSFRLMAGGYYAYALKRKFTAKLDGDGLMDGRTYQEGSILNFSLGDFLVRNDVGVRFGADYQIDPHWGLTARMNVGLPKIFDKDFEVMPYSLR
;
A
#
# COMPACT_ATOMS: atom_id res chain seq x y z
N MET A 1 -14.02 -22.01 1.60
CA MET A 1 -13.53 -20.95 0.68
C MET A 1 -13.41 -19.67 1.49
N ILE A 2 -12.25 -19.40 2.10
CA ILE A 2 -12.02 -18.23 2.95
C ILE A 2 -11.48 -17.12 2.06
N SER A 3 -12.33 -16.14 1.76
CA SER A 3 -11.94 -14.95 0.99
C SER A 3 -11.10 -14.03 1.89
N VAL A 4 -9.79 -14.08 1.75
CA VAL A 4 -8.89 -13.13 2.41
C VAL A 4 -8.99 -11.79 1.69
N ARG A 5 -9.89 -10.93 2.14
CA ARG A 5 -9.94 -9.52 1.72
C ARG A 5 -8.94 -8.76 2.58
N SER A 6 -7.84 -8.36 1.99
CA SER A 6 -6.86 -7.55 2.69
C SER A 6 -7.25 -6.08 2.54
N LEU A 7 -7.45 -5.40 3.66
CA LEU A 7 -7.66 -3.97 3.68
C LEU A 7 -6.28 -3.30 3.65
N LEU A 8 -5.87 -2.80 2.48
CA LEU A 8 -4.72 -1.91 2.36
C LEU A 8 -5.14 -0.53 2.83
N LEU A 9 -4.84 -0.19 4.08
CA LEU A 9 -4.98 1.15 4.61
C LEU A 9 -3.65 1.86 4.49
N GLY A 10 -3.62 2.92 3.70
CA GLY A 10 -2.48 3.82 3.60
C GLY A 10 -2.92 5.24 3.94
N LEU A 11 -2.26 5.86 4.91
CA LEU A 11 -2.37 7.28 5.19
C LEU A 11 -1.12 7.96 4.64
N SER A 12 -1.29 8.90 3.71
CA SER A 12 -0.22 9.73 3.19
C SER A 12 -0.36 11.12 3.77
N LEU A 13 0.71 11.62 4.37
CA LEU A 13 0.86 13.01 4.79
C LEU A 13 1.94 13.63 3.92
N GLY A 14 1.66 14.77 3.31
CA GLY A 14 2.62 15.38 2.39
C GLY A 14 2.52 16.89 2.29
N LEU A 15 3.57 17.46 1.78
CA LEU A 15 3.67 18.84 1.36
C LEU A 15 3.36 18.89 -0.12
N VAL A 16 2.42 19.73 -0.53
CA VAL A 16 2.08 19.97 -1.93
C VAL A 16 2.64 21.33 -2.32
N THR A 17 3.44 21.36 -3.37
CA THR A 17 3.74 22.61 -4.05
C THR A 17 2.72 22.76 -5.17
N LEU A 18 2.00 23.87 -5.17
CA LEU A 18 1.12 24.27 -6.25
C LEU A 18 1.79 25.40 -7.02
N PRO A 19 2.70 25.14 -7.97
CA PRO A 19 3.07 26.20 -8.88
C PRO A 19 1.84 26.49 -9.71
N ALA A 20 1.30 27.68 -9.60
CA ALA A 20 0.43 28.20 -10.63
C ALA A 20 1.29 28.33 -11.89
N LEU A 21 1.32 27.30 -12.73
CA LEU A 21 1.65 27.47 -14.14
C LEU A 21 0.46 28.18 -14.81
N ALA A 22 0.08 29.32 -14.22
CA ALA A 22 -0.66 30.34 -14.92
C ALA A 22 0.39 31.00 -15.84
N GLY A 23 0.44 30.56 -17.10
CA GLY A 23 1.02 31.44 -18.10
C GLY A 23 0.32 32.79 -17.94
N GLU A 24 1.10 33.84 -17.77
CA GLU A 24 0.65 35.22 -17.90
C GLU A 24 0.15 35.42 -19.34
N THR A 25 -1.03 34.93 -19.62
CA THR A 25 -1.85 35.47 -20.70
C THR A 25 -2.65 36.58 -20.06
N GLY A 26 -2.31 37.82 -20.43
CA GLY A 26 -2.77 39.07 -19.85
C GLY A 26 -4.29 39.34 -19.94
N GLU A 27 -5.09 38.46 -19.38
CA GLU A 27 -6.50 38.63 -19.09
C GLU A 27 -6.76 38.02 -17.69
N ASP A 28 -7.50 38.77 -16.87
CA ASP A 28 -7.89 38.46 -15.48
C ASP A 28 -8.76 37.19 -15.29
N THR A 29 -8.62 36.20 -16.13
CA THR A 29 -9.38 34.95 -16.01
C THR A 29 -8.57 33.92 -15.25
N PRO A 30 -8.99 33.51 -14.05
CA PRO A 30 -8.27 32.54 -13.28
C PRO A 30 -8.11 31.21 -14.04
N SER A 31 -6.88 30.73 -14.14
CA SER A 31 -6.59 29.46 -14.81
C SER A 31 -7.44 28.32 -14.24
N ARG A 32 -8.06 27.54 -15.13
CA ARG A 32 -8.82 26.35 -14.75
C ARG A 32 -7.93 25.15 -14.47
N LEU A 33 -6.71 25.16 -15.01
CA LEU A 33 -5.75 24.07 -14.86
C LEU A 33 -4.79 24.39 -13.73
N GLY A 34 -4.67 23.48 -12.77
CA GLY A 34 -3.66 23.48 -11.73
C GLY A 34 -2.74 22.27 -11.88
N VAL A 35 -1.47 22.50 -11.71
CA VAL A 35 -0.44 21.44 -11.67
C VAL A 35 0.33 21.58 -10.38
N GLY A 36 0.54 20.46 -9.69
CA GLY A 36 1.27 20.44 -8.41
C GLY A 36 2.20 19.26 -8.33
N VAL A 37 3.19 19.38 -7.45
CA VAL A 37 4.07 18.30 -7.03
C VAL A 37 3.80 18.04 -5.56
N HIS A 38 3.67 16.79 -5.17
CA HIS A 38 3.64 16.45 -3.75
C HIS A 38 4.80 15.54 -3.37
N LEU A 39 5.26 15.75 -2.14
CA LEU A 39 6.23 14.90 -1.45
C LEU A 39 5.62 14.53 -0.11
N GLY A 40 5.66 13.28 0.25
CA GLY A 40 5.04 12.84 1.48
C GLY A 40 5.57 11.52 2.00
N PHE A 41 4.94 11.09 3.08
CA PHE A 41 5.20 9.80 3.71
C PHE A 41 3.91 9.02 3.82
N ASN A 42 3.99 7.75 3.44
CA ASN A 42 2.93 6.79 3.66
C ASN A 42 3.14 6.05 4.97
N ILE A 43 2.09 5.96 5.77
CA ILE A 43 2.02 5.11 6.93
C ILE A 43 0.93 4.09 6.64
N GLY A 44 1.29 2.83 6.48
CA GLY A 44 0.28 1.84 6.14
C GLY A 44 0.81 0.43 6.12
N GLY A 45 -0.07 -0.48 5.82
CA GLY A 45 0.22 -1.90 5.71
C GLY A 45 -1.00 -2.67 5.28
N ALA A 46 -0.81 -3.96 5.06
CA ALA A 46 -1.86 -4.89 4.76
C ALA A 46 -2.25 -5.64 6.02
N LEU A 47 -3.50 -5.47 6.46
CA LEU A 47 -4.08 -6.27 7.52
C LEU A 47 -5.06 -7.25 6.89
N PRO A 48 -4.82 -8.56 6.97
CA PRO A 48 -5.84 -9.52 6.59
C PRO A 48 -7.04 -9.38 7.55
N PRO A 49 -8.28 -9.27 7.04
CA PRO A 49 -9.48 -9.16 7.87
C PRO A 49 -9.73 -10.42 8.70
N THR A 50 -9.17 -11.54 8.29
CA THR A 50 -9.15 -12.80 9.03
C THR A 50 -7.74 -13.36 8.97
N VAL A 51 -7.22 -13.80 10.09
CA VAL A 51 -5.93 -14.48 10.16
C VAL A 51 -6.12 -15.86 9.53
N PRO A 52 -5.47 -16.15 8.37
CA PRO A 52 -5.63 -17.46 7.74
C PRO A 52 -4.99 -18.54 8.60
N GLN A 53 -5.63 -19.70 8.73
CA GLN A 53 -4.94 -20.87 9.26
C GLN A 53 -3.79 -21.24 8.31
N PRO A 54 -2.61 -21.58 8.79
CA PRO A 54 -2.23 -22.00 10.16
C PRO A 54 -1.73 -20.89 11.10
N VAL A 55 -1.95 -19.62 10.80
CA VAL A 55 -1.55 -18.52 11.68
C VAL A 55 -2.53 -18.42 12.84
N LYS A 56 -2.04 -18.56 14.07
CA LYS A 56 -2.85 -18.48 15.30
C LYS A 56 -3.05 -17.05 15.79
N LYS A 57 -2.02 -16.23 15.70
CA LYS A 57 -2.02 -14.87 16.24
C LYS A 57 -0.97 -13.99 15.55
N VAL A 58 -1.34 -12.75 15.29
CA VAL A 58 -0.39 -11.67 14.96
C VAL A 58 0.12 -11.11 16.28
N THR A 59 1.43 -11.26 16.56
CA THR A 59 2.05 -10.85 17.82
C THR A 59 2.66 -9.45 17.73
N ALA A 60 3.10 -9.04 16.55
CA ALA A 60 3.59 -7.70 16.30
C ALA A 60 3.26 -7.27 14.88
N PHE A 61 2.88 -6.01 14.73
CA PHE A 61 2.68 -5.37 13.43
C PHE A 61 3.36 -4.00 13.46
N LYS A 62 4.25 -3.78 12.49
CA LYS A 62 4.94 -2.50 12.30
C LYS A 62 4.59 -1.98 10.92
N PRO A 63 3.72 -0.96 10.82
CA PRO A 63 3.48 -0.27 9.57
C PRO A 63 4.78 0.38 9.11
N GLY A 64 5.08 0.32 7.82
CA GLY A 64 6.21 1.02 7.25
C GLY A 64 5.90 2.50 7.08
N GLY A 65 6.89 3.34 7.39
CA GLY A 65 6.92 4.74 6.97
C GLY A 65 7.75 4.85 5.70
N THR A 66 7.12 5.16 4.56
CA THR A 66 7.81 5.15 3.26
C THR A 66 7.53 6.43 2.50
N PRO A 67 8.54 6.99 1.80
CA PRO A 67 8.34 8.19 1.01
C PRO A 67 7.42 7.95 -0.18
N ASN A 68 6.67 8.96 -0.56
CA ASN A 68 5.96 9.04 -1.82
C ASN A 68 6.23 10.37 -2.51
N VAL A 69 6.13 10.36 -3.83
CA VAL A 69 6.25 11.54 -4.67
C VAL A 69 5.27 11.44 -5.82
N GLY A 70 4.68 12.55 -6.20
CA GLY A 70 3.77 12.55 -7.34
C GLY A 70 3.54 13.92 -7.96
N LEU A 71 2.91 13.86 -9.12
CA LEU A 71 2.40 14.99 -9.87
C LEU A 71 0.87 14.95 -9.79
N ASP A 72 0.29 16.07 -9.42
CA ASP A 72 -1.14 16.26 -9.33
C ASP A 72 -1.61 17.26 -10.40
N PHE A 73 -2.67 16.91 -11.09
CA PHE A 73 -3.35 17.75 -12.06
C PHE A 73 -4.77 17.99 -11.57
N SER A 74 -5.20 19.24 -11.59
CA SER A 74 -6.56 19.62 -11.25
C SER A 74 -7.17 20.47 -12.35
N TYR A 75 -8.42 20.18 -12.68
CA TYR A 75 -9.16 20.95 -13.67
C TYR A 75 -10.48 21.45 -13.05
N ARG A 76 -10.60 22.78 -12.87
CA ARG A 76 -11.79 23.39 -12.33
C ARG A 76 -12.91 23.41 -13.40
N LEU A 77 -14.09 22.90 -13.06
CA LEU A 77 -15.18 22.73 -14.02
C LEU A 77 -15.63 24.05 -14.61
N THR A 78 -15.76 25.09 -13.78
CA THR A 78 -15.97 26.48 -14.20
C THR A 78 -15.08 27.41 -13.39
N PRO A 79 -14.77 28.64 -13.82
CA PRO A 79 -13.92 29.58 -13.08
C PRO A 79 -14.35 29.80 -11.62
N THR A 80 -15.66 29.76 -11.37
CA THR A 80 -16.27 29.98 -10.05
C THR A 80 -16.70 28.69 -9.34
N SER A 81 -16.52 27.52 -9.98
CA SER A 81 -16.94 26.26 -9.41
C SER A 81 -16.06 25.87 -8.19
N PRO A 82 -16.67 25.43 -7.09
CA PRO A 82 -15.92 24.82 -6.00
C PRO A 82 -15.42 23.41 -6.33
N PHE A 83 -15.90 22.81 -7.44
CA PHE A 83 -15.53 21.47 -7.86
C PHE A 83 -14.41 21.48 -8.89
N SER A 84 -13.47 20.55 -8.74
CA SER A 84 -12.43 20.27 -9.73
C SER A 84 -12.32 18.77 -9.96
N LEU A 85 -11.98 18.40 -11.20
CA LEU A 85 -11.51 17.04 -11.51
C LEU A 85 -10.07 16.93 -11.10
N LEU A 86 -9.70 15.78 -10.57
CA LEU A 86 -8.34 15.46 -10.15
C LEU A 86 -7.82 14.24 -10.92
N MET A 87 -6.56 14.31 -11.32
CA MET A 87 -5.78 13.17 -11.80
C MET A 87 -4.34 13.34 -11.38
N GLY A 88 -3.58 12.25 -11.40
CA GLY A 88 -2.17 12.34 -11.03
C GLY A 88 -1.39 11.12 -11.43
N VAL A 89 -0.09 11.19 -11.15
CA VAL A 89 0.86 10.09 -11.27
C VAL A 89 1.73 10.13 -10.03
N GLU A 90 1.80 9.02 -9.30
CA GLU A 90 2.54 8.93 -8.04
C GLU A 90 3.46 7.71 -8.06
N TYR A 91 4.65 7.88 -7.52
CA TYR A 91 5.52 6.78 -7.13
C TYR A 91 5.35 6.54 -5.64
N ASP A 92 4.87 5.36 -5.30
CA ASP A 92 4.44 5.00 -3.97
C ASP A 92 5.18 3.74 -3.49
N ILE A 93 5.79 3.82 -2.32
CA ILE A 93 6.43 2.68 -1.68
C ILE A 93 5.56 2.26 -0.51
N ARG A 94 5.21 0.97 -0.45
CA ARG A 94 4.44 0.40 0.66
C ARG A 94 5.24 -0.71 1.32
N SER A 95 5.46 -0.58 2.60
CA SER A 95 6.17 -1.59 3.38
C SER A 95 5.48 -1.85 4.71
N PHE A 96 5.63 -3.05 5.21
CA PHE A 96 5.30 -3.40 6.59
C PHE A 96 6.12 -4.62 7.02
N SER A 97 6.21 -4.79 8.33
CA SER A 97 6.74 -5.99 8.95
C SER A 97 5.75 -6.50 9.98
N SER A 98 5.54 -7.80 9.99
CA SER A 98 4.64 -8.46 10.95
C SER A 98 5.29 -9.70 11.51
N THR A 99 5.09 -9.97 12.79
CA THR A 99 5.47 -11.23 13.41
C THR A 99 4.20 -11.98 13.75
N VAL A 100 4.12 -13.21 13.30
CA VAL A 100 2.96 -14.08 13.50
C VAL A 100 3.40 -15.36 14.22
N LEU A 101 2.51 -15.91 15.05
CA LEU A 101 2.66 -17.23 15.62
C LEU A 101 1.93 -18.22 14.71
N ALA A 102 2.69 -19.12 14.09
CA ALA A 102 2.17 -20.21 13.29
C ALA A 102 2.09 -21.49 14.13
N GLU A 103 1.07 -22.31 13.89
CA GLU A 103 0.91 -23.61 14.52
C GLU A 103 0.57 -24.65 13.44
N ASN A 104 1.39 -25.70 13.37
CA ASN A 104 1.23 -26.79 12.41
C ASN A 104 1.20 -26.32 10.93
N MET A 105 2.08 -25.36 10.59
CA MET A 105 2.14 -24.80 9.24
C MET A 105 2.88 -25.76 8.31
N PRO A 106 2.24 -26.26 7.24
CA PRO A 106 2.88 -27.15 6.29
C PRO A 106 3.97 -26.42 5.49
N ILE A 107 5.16 -27.01 5.47
CA ILE A 107 6.29 -26.55 4.66
C ILE A 107 6.70 -27.68 3.75
N ARG A 108 6.76 -27.43 2.44
CA ARG A 108 7.29 -28.37 1.44
C ARG A 108 8.65 -27.91 0.97
N TYR A 109 9.63 -28.80 1.08
CA TYR A 109 10.92 -28.62 0.43
C TYR A 109 10.83 -29.14 -1.00
N GLN A 110 11.43 -28.43 -1.94
CA GLN A 110 11.59 -28.90 -3.34
C GLN A 110 12.73 -29.93 -3.49
N SER A 111 13.09 -30.67 -2.44
CA SER A 111 14.00 -31.79 -2.56
C SER A 111 13.24 -33.04 -3.07
N GLU A 112 13.96 -33.97 -3.70
CA GLU A 112 13.39 -35.16 -4.38
C GLU A 112 12.49 -36.05 -3.50
N ASP A 113 12.56 -35.90 -2.18
CA ASP A 113 11.79 -36.69 -1.22
C ASP A 113 10.39 -36.16 -0.88
N HIS A 114 9.96 -35.02 -1.41
CA HIS A 114 8.62 -34.41 -1.23
C HIS A 114 8.03 -34.49 0.19
N LYS A 115 8.85 -34.58 1.22
CA LYS A 115 8.39 -34.66 2.61
C LYS A 115 7.79 -33.34 3.04
N GLU A 116 6.51 -33.37 3.40
CA GLU A 116 5.85 -32.26 4.05
C GLU A 116 6.27 -32.21 5.51
N GLN A 117 6.83 -31.10 5.95
CA GLN A 117 7.17 -30.84 7.33
C GLN A 117 6.24 -29.80 7.91
N HIS A 118 5.98 -29.86 9.20
CA HIS A 118 5.10 -28.95 9.89
C HIS A 118 5.87 -28.07 10.86
N PHE A 119 5.75 -26.76 10.69
CA PHE A 119 6.40 -25.78 11.54
C PHE A 119 5.40 -25.19 12.54
N SER A 120 5.84 -25.09 13.79
CA SER A 120 5.14 -24.36 14.85
C SER A 120 6.12 -23.41 15.52
N GLY A 121 5.86 -22.11 15.46
CA GLY A 121 6.75 -21.10 15.99
C GLY A 121 6.46 -19.70 15.47
N TYR A 122 7.39 -18.79 15.74
CA TYR A 122 7.29 -17.42 15.25
C TYR A 122 7.79 -17.29 13.82
N GLN A 123 7.01 -16.57 13.02
CA GLN A 123 7.34 -16.23 11.65
C GLN A 123 7.34 -14.72 11.49
N ARG A 124 8.39 -14.16 10.91
CA ARG A 124 8.46 -12.77 10.52
C ARG A 124 8.13 -12.64 9.05
N VAL A 125 7.21 -11.75 8.74
CA VAL A 125 6.78 -11.41 7.39
C VAL A 125 7.15 -9.97 7.11
N GLU A 126 7.82 -9.74 5.98
CA GLU A 126 8.24 -8.42 5.52
C GLU A 126 7.74 -8.20 4.09
N MET A 127 7.08 -7.08 3.87
CA MET A 127 6.64 -6.63 2.54
C MET A 127 7.33 -5.32 2.18
N ASP A 128 7.83 -5.23 0.95
CA ASP A 128 8.36 -4.02 0.32
C ASP A 128 7.93 -4.02 -1.14
N THR A 129 6.97 -3.18 -1.47
CA THR A 129 6.41 -3.06 -2.80
C THR A 129 6.50 -1.62 -3.29
N ARG A 130 6.74 -1.45 -4.59
CA ARG A 130 6.83 -0.15 -5.24
C ARG A 130 5.80 -0.06 -6.33
N TYR A 131 4.99 0.98 -6.29
CA TYR A 131 3.87 1.16 -7.20
C TYR A 131 4.01 2.44 -8.01
N LEU A 132 3.56 2.36 -9.25
CA LEU A 132 3.11 3.52 -10.01
C LEU A 132 1.61 3.63 -9.81
N VAL A 133 1.15 4.75 -9.26
CA VAL A 133 -0.26 4.97 -8.91
C VAL A 133 -0.83 6.06 -9.77
N LEU A 134 -2.01 5.81 -10.32
CA LEU A 134 -2.78 6.73 -11.15
C LEU A 134 -4.10 7.06 -10.43
N PRO A 135 -4.14 8.10 -9.61
CA PRO A 135 -5.37 8.56 -8.97
C PRO A 135 -6.24 9.35 -9.94
N VAL A 136 -7.55 9.19 -9.80
CA VAL A 136 -8.58 9.96 -10.51
C VAL A 136 -9.72 10.26 -9.54
N GLY A 137 -10.22 11.48 -9.52
CA GLY A 137 -11.28 11.83 -8.60
C GLY A 137 -11.84 13.23 -8.80
N VAL A 138 -12.54 13.68 -7.78
CA VAL A 138 -13.09 15.01 -7.68
C VAL A 138 -12.66 15.66 -6.39
N SER A 139 -12.51 16.98 -6.41
CA SER A 139 -12.33 17.76 -5.20
C SER A 139 -13.39 18.84 -5.06
N TYR A 140 -13.64 19.19 -3.81
CA TYR A 140 -14.55 20.26 -3.41
C TYR A 140 -13.80 21.23 -2.52
N THR A 141 -13.64 22.46 -2.97
CA THR A 141 -13.06 23.54 -2.18
C THR A 141 -14.14 24.16 -1.29
N LEU A 142 -13.91 24.13 0.02
CA LEU A 142 -14.87 24.70 0.96
C LEU A 142 -14.92 26.22 0.81
N PRO A 143 -16.13 26.82 0.70
CA PRO A 143 -16.27 28.27 0.63
C PRO A 143 -15.65 28.98 1.83
N HIS A 144 -14.96 30.07 1.58
CA HIS A 144 -14.31 30.91 2.61
C HIS A 144 -13.30 30.13 3.51
N SER A 145 -12.70 29.08 2.97
CA SER A 145 -11.77 28.21 3.69
C SER A 145 -10.58 27.85 2.81
N SER A 146 -9.45 27.60 3.46
CA SER A 146 -8.26 27.03 2.80
C SER A 146 -8.31 25.50 2.65
N PHE A 147 -9.43 24.87 3.01
CA PHE A 147 -9.59 23.42 2.91
C PHE A 147 -10.21 23.01 1.58
N ARG A 148 -9.66 21.93 1.04
CA ARG A 148 -10.17 21.21 -0.13
C ARG A 148 -10.32 19.74 0.21
N LEU A 149 -11.51 19.19 0.10
CA LEU A 149 -11.80 17.77 0.28
C LEU A 149 -11.68 17.06 -1.06
N MET A 150 -11.24 15.83 -1.06
CA MET A 150 -11.13 15.01 -2.26
C MET A 150 -11.67 13.60 -2.06
N ALA A 151 -12.26 13.05 -3.12
CA ALA A 151 -12.70 11.66 -3.17
C ALA A 151 -12.54 11.13 -4.59
N GLY A 152 -12.20 9.85 -4.71
CA GLY A 152 -12.01 9.23 -6.01
C GLY A 152 -11.58 7.77 -5.92
N GLY A 153 -11.01 7.30 -7.01
CA GLY A 153 -10.40 6.00 -7.12
C GLY A 153 -8.92 6.11 -7.48
N TYR A 154 -8.25 4.98 -7.44
CA TYR A 154 -6.90 4.86 -7.96
C TYR A 154 -6.71 3.50 -8.62
N TYR A 155 -5.79 3.47 -9.57
CA TYR A 155 -5.18 2.27 -10.10
C TYR A 155 -3.70 2.30 -9.78
N ALA A 156 -3.16 1.18 -9.29
CA ALA A 156 -1.74 1.07 -8.97
C ALA A 156 -1.13 -0.18 -9.63
N TYR A 157 0.01 -0.02 -10.26
CA TYR A 157 0.77 -1.08 -10.88
C TYR A 157 2.08 -1.31 -10.11
N ALA A 158 2.29 -2.55 -9.66
CA ALA A 158 3.50 -2.91 -8.91
C ALA A 158 4.71 -3.03 -9.83
N LEU A 159 5.64 -2.10 -9.71
CA LEU A 159 6.95 -2.10 -10.38
C LEU A 159 7.90 -3.11 -9.73
N LYS A 160 7.86 -3.20 -8.40
CA LYS A 160 8.65 -4.15 -7.61
C LYS A 160 7.76 -4.77 -6.54
N ARG A 161 7.90 -6.08 -6.38
CA ARG A 161 7.17 -6.85 -5.37
C ARG A 161 8.18 -7.67 -4.58
N LYS A 162 8.30 -7.39 -3.31
CA LYS A 162 9.11 -8.18 -2.38
C LYS A 162 8.23 -8.56 -1.20
N PHE A 163 8.05 -9.83 -1.01
CA PHE A 163 7.38 -10.41 0.14
C PHE A 163 8.26 -11.55 0.66
N THR A 164 8.74 -11.41 1.87
CA THR A 164 9.66 -12.38 2.47
C THR A 164 9.04 -12.87 3.76
N ALA A 165 8.99 -14.17 3.91
CA ALA A 165 8.64 -14.83 5.16
C ALA A 165 9.88 -15.51 5.72
N LYS A 166 10.21 -15.23 6.97
CA LYS A 166 11.34 -15.80 7.69
C LYS A 166 10.83 -16.56 8.90
N LEU A 167 11.29 -17.77 9.08
CA LEU A 167 11.10 -18.48 10.33
C LEU A 167 12.14 -17.94 11.31
N ASP A 168 11.68 -17.32 12.39
CA ASP A 168 12.52 -16.61 13.35
C ASP A 168 12.32 -17.24 14.74
N GLY A 169 13.40 -17.65 15.36
CA GLY A 169 13.40 -18.08 16.75
C GLY A 169 13.08 -19.55 17.01
N ASP A 170 12.79 -19.83 18.28
CA ASP A 170 12.54 -21.17 18.80
C ASP A 170 11.23 -21.75 18.27
N GLY A 171 11.31 -22.54 17.22
CA GLY A 171 10.18 -23.24 16.62
C GLY A 171 10.36 -24.75 16.68
N LEU A 172 9.26 -25.46 16.45
CA LEU A 172 9.28 -26.91 16.29
C LEU A 172 9.07 -27.25 14.82
N MET A 173 9.95 -28.07 14.26
CA MET A 173 9.82 -28.67 12.95
C MET A 173 9.55 -30.17 13.16
N ASP A 174 8.36 -30.65 12.81
CA ASP A 174 7.89 -32.02 13.07
C ASP A 174 8.11 -32.47 14.53
N GLY A 175 7.85 -31.57 15.48
CA GLY A 175 8.01 -31.84 16.91
C GLY A 175 9.47 -31.83 17.43
N ARG A 176 10.46 -31.52 16.57
CA ARG A 176 11.85 -31.31 16.95
C ARG A 176 12.18 -29.84 17.04
N THR A 177 12.98 -29.45 18.02
CA THR A 177 13.42 -28.07 18.18
C THR A 177 14.17 -27.61 16.93
N TYR A 178 13.68 -26.53 16.32
CA TYR A 178 14.35 -25.86 15.22
C TYR A 178 15.46 -25.00 15.80
N GLN A 179 16.73 -25.35 15.55
CA GLN A 179 17.83 -24.56 16.07
C GLN A 179 18.03 -23.26 15.30
N GLU A 180 18.26 -22.20 16.07
CA GLU A 180 18.66 -20.88 15.57
C GLU A 180 19.92 -21.01 14.69
N GLY A 181 19.83 -20.53 13.45
CA GLY A 181 20.92 -20.61 12.45
C GLY A 181 20.47 -21.16 11.10
N SER A 182 19.42 -21.94 11.04
CA SER A 182 18.80 -22.38 9.78
C SER A 182 17.65 -21.46 9.41
N ILE A 183 17.95 -20.20 9.09
CA ILE A 183 16.91 -19.23 8.69
C ILE A 183 16.35 -19.66 7.35
N LEU A 184 15.15 -20.21 7.37
CA LEU A 184 14.41 -20.49 6.15
C LEU A 184 13.75 -19.20 5.67
N ASN A 185 14.25 -18.67 4.57
CA ASN A 185 13.72 -17.50 3.92
C ASN A 185 12.86 -17.91 2.72
N PHE A 186 11.60 -17.51 2.72
CA PHE A 186 10.70 -17.74 1.61
C PHE A 186 10.48 -16.43 0.86
N SER A 187 10.78 -16.42 -0.45
CA SER A 187 10.45 -15.28 -1.31
C SER A 187 9.10 -15.53 -1.97
N LEU A 188 8.08 -14.81 -1.55
CA LEU A 188 6.71 -14.95 -2.03
C LEU A 188 6.25 -13.74 -2.86
N GLY A 189 7.20 -12.93 -3.32
CA GLY A 189 6.90 -11.71 -4.09
C GLY A 189 6.17 -11.97 -5.40
N ASP A 190 6.39 -13.12 -6.02
CA ASP A 190 5.76 -13.48 -7.29
C ASP A 190 4.26 -13.77 -7.16
N PHE A 191 3.81 -14.14 -5.97
CA PHE A 191 2.39 -14.39 -5.67
C PHE A 191 1.61 -13.11 -5.33
N LEU A 192 2.28 -11.97 -5.17
CA LEU A 192 1.59 -10.70 -4.99
C LEU A 192 0.95 -10.25 -6.30
N VAL A 193 -0.28 -9.81 -6.23
CA VAL A 193 -0.99 -9.24 -7.39
C VAL A 193 -0.28 -7.98 -7.85
N ARG A 194 -0.09 -7.83 -9.17
CA ARG A 194 0.55 -6.65 -9.76
C ARG A 194 -0.34 -5.43 -9.81
N ASN A 195 -1.63 -5.65 -9.92
CA ASN A 195 -2.61 -4.60 -10.12
C ASN A 195 -3.40 -4.38 -8.83
N ASP A 196 -3.43 -3.16 -8.33
CA ASP A 196 -4.24 -2.75 -7.20
C ASP A 196 -5.17 -1.63 -7.64
N VAL A 197 -6.43 -1.73 -7.26
CA VAL A 197 -7.45 -0.70 -7.47
C VAL A 197 -8.12 -0.41 -6.15
N GLY A 198 -8.52 0.83 -5.95
CA GLY A 198 -9.14 1.18 -4.69
C GLY A 198 -9.82 2.51 -4.72
N VAL A 199 -10.31 2.90 -3.55
CA VAL A 199 -10.89 4.21 -3.31
C VAL A 199 -9.90 5.07 -2.53
N ARG A 200 -9.94 6.37 -2.81
CA ARG A 200 -9.10 7.39 -2.18
C ARG A 200 -9.96 8.49 -1.64
N PHE A 201 -9.65 8.89 -0.42
CA PHE A 201 -10.20 10.09 0.21
C PHE A 201 -9.06 10.96 0.70
N GLY A 202 -9.30 12.25 0.79
CA GLY A 202 -8.28 13.14 1.32
C GLY A 202 -8.77 14.53 1.59
N ALA A 203 -7.86 15.31 2.18
CA ALA A 203 -8.04 16.72 2.42
C ALA A 203 -6.71 17.44 2.19
N ASP A 204 -6.79 18.58 1.55
CA ASP A 204 -5.67 19.52 1.41
C ASP A 204 -5.99 20.76 2.23
N TYR A 205 -4.96 21.31 2.85
CA TYR A 205 -5.00 22.61 3.50
C TYR A 205 -3.99 23.53 2.81
N GLN A 206 -4.49 24.58 2.17
CA GLN A 206 -3.65 25.56 1.50
C GLN A 206 -3.12 26.59 2.50
N ILE A 207 -1.80 26.64 2.66
CA ILE A 207 -1.12 27.57 3.57
C ILE A 207 -0.96 28.92 2.86
N ASP A 208 -0.49 28.88 1.62
CA ASP A 208 -0.33 30.04 0.74
C ASP A 208 -0.58 29.62 -0.73
N PRO A 209 -0.50 30.54 -1.72
CA PRO A 209 -0.73 30.18 -3.11
C PRO A 209 0.15 29.07 -3.70
N HIS A 210 1.32 28.78 -3.06
CA HIS A 210 2.30 27.84 -3.56
C HIS A 210 2.40 26.58 -2.71
N TRP A 211 2.06 26.64 -1.40
CA TRP A 211 2.28 25.57 -0.45
C TRP A 211 1.01 25.09 0.23
N GLY A 212 0.91 23.85 0.44
CA GLY A 212 -0.19 23.24 1.18
C GLY A 212 0.22 21.94 1.84
N LEU A 213 -0.58 21.51 2.81
CA LEU A 213 -0.50 20.21 3.44
C LEU A 213 -1.56 19.31 2.84
N THR A 214 -1.23 18.05 2.64
CA THR A 214 -2.17 17.04 2.16
C THR A 214 -2.20 15.84 3.11
N ALA A 215 -3.41 15.33 3.33
CA ALA A 215 -3.65 14.06 4.00
C ALA A 215 -4.51 13.20 3.09
N ARG A 216 -4.04 12.00 2.74
CA ARG A 216 -4.72 11.09 1.81
C ARG A 216 -4.84 9.71 2.44
N MET A 217 -5.99 9.08 2.29
CA MET A 217 -6.27 7.72 2.72
C MET A 217 -6.65 6.87 1.50
N ASN A 218 -5.93 5.77 1.31
CA ASN A 218 -6.18 4.80 0.26
C ASN A 218 -6.73 3.52 0.85
N VAL A 219 -7.78 2.98 0.23
CA VAL A 219 -8.38 1.70 0.61
C VAL A 219 -8.41 0.80 -0.61
N GLY A 220 -7.56 -0.23 -0.63
CA GLY A 220 -7.49 -1.22 -1.70
C GLY A 220 -8.68 -2.17 -1.67
N LEU A 221 -9.21 -2.50 -2.84
CA LEU A 221 -10.36 -3.40 -3.01
C LEU A 221 -9.98 -4.85 -3.33
N PRO A 222 -8.87 -5.13 -4.09
CA PRO A 222 -8.51 -6.49 -4.47
C PRO A 222 -7.83 -7.26 -3.32
N LYS A 223 -7.72 -8.57 -3.55
CA LYS A 223 -6.85 -9.44 -2.75
C LYS A 223 -5.39 -9.09 -3.04
N ILE A 224 -4.53 -9.18 -2.03
CA ILE A 224 -3.09 -8.93 -2.16
C ILE A 224 -2.38 -10.08 -2.89
N PHE A 225 -2.86 -11.30 -2.69
CA PHE A 225 -2.29 -12.51 -3.28
C PHE A 225 -3.16 -13.02 -4.42
N ASP A 226 -2.50 -13.58 -5.43
CA ASP A 226 -3.17 -14.26 -6.54
C ASP A 226 -3.92 -15.51 -6.05
N LYS A 227 -4.87 -15.98 -6.86
CA LYS A 227 -5.73 -17.13 -6.52
C LYS A 227 -4.94 -18.41 -6.24
N ASP A 228 -3.78 -18.54 -6.87
CA ASP A 228 -2.89 -19.70 -6.71
C ASP A 228 -2.22 -19.77 -5.33
N PHE A 229 -2.24 -18.69 -4.55
CA PHE A 229 -1.67 -18.67 -3.20
C PHE A 229 -2.57 -19.39 -2.16
N GLU A 230 -3.84 -19.59 -2.43
CA GLU A 230 -4.77 -20.27 -1.49
C GLU A 230 -4.47 -21.77 -1.31
N VAL A 231 -3.64 -22.36 -2.14
CA VAL A 231 -3.47 -23.83 -2.24
C VAL A 231 -2.03 -24.28 -2.01
N MET A 232 -1.05 -23.37 -1.98
CA MET A 232 0.34 -23.81 -1.88
C MET A 232 0.83 -23.81 -0.43
N PRO A 233 1.20 -24.98 0.11
CA PRO A 233 2.16 -25.05 1.17
C PRO A 233 3.45 -24.35 0.68
N TYR A 234 4.10 -23.60 1.54
CA TYR A 234 5.33 -22.89 1.21
C TYR A 234 6.34 -23.84 0.57
N SER A 235 6.66 -23.62 -0.71
CA SER A 235 7.69 -24.38 -1.41
C SER A 235 8.96 -23.56 -1.47
N LEU A 236 10.06 -24.14 -1.00
CA LEU A 236 11.41 -23.62 -1.19
C LEU A 236 11.88 -23.95 -2.60
N ARG A 237 12.36 -22.94 -3.33
CA ARG A 237 13.21 -23.11 -4.51
C ARG A 237 14.66 -22.93 -4.13
#